data_cfa469cf4b77290b4a1cc3ffabae9b7a
#
_entry.id   cfa469cf4b77290b4a1cc3ffabae9b7a
#
_cell.length_a   1.000
_cell.length_b   1.000
_cell.length_c   1.000
_cell.angle_alpha   90.00
_cell.angle_beta   90.00
_cell.angle_gamma   90.00
#
_symmetry.space_group_name_H-M   'P 1'
#
loop_
_entity.id
_entity.type
_entity.pdbx_description
1 polymer ?
#
loop_
_entity_poly.entity_id
_entity_poly.type
_entity_poly.pdbx_seq_one_letter_code
_entity_poly.pdbx_strand_id
1 'polypeptide(L)'
;FAMWDSDVNEYNIVDATPYGRDVMRELKDACDRHGIHFGVYYSHAFDWGEANGPGNDWDYENPGGNLGLFGGLKWYDEHPELLPRIRTYINRKSIPQILELIKKYDPDMIWFDTASKLPPEECLRILKKVREAKPDIVVNSRITYPYPFPGRTGHFGDYLSTGDRAVEFLPRDGDWEAIPTTNESYGYHKHDHSHKTPTYLIEVLAKAAAKGGNILLNIGPRGDGTIDPVDVNILEKIGDWMKVNEASVREAGTTTLTVQPWGQSTLDGNRFYLHVFDWPEDGKIQVGGLETNVKAARMLADPDQTPLTHQRLDSMTVEITLQGSTPDIGHAVVVMDVNDASKTDDTRLVSTKIETLLHGFDSRIIGADYKYGDGKARRDYIEVGRNTDQKLVWEIYLREPATFEVSAEYQRIEEPGVFTVTCGTFESTATTEGKPVDEWFSTYIQQDMGRLSLPAGKHTIELAPAEARPDALMRLRALHLKPQ
;
A
#
# COMPACT_ATOMS: atom_id res chain seq x y z
N PHE A 1 -16.72 -23.59 -2.03
CA PHE A 1 -17.85 -23.12 -2.85
C PHE A 1 -17.32 -22.40 -4.09
N ALA A 2 -17.78 -22.81 -5.28
CA ALA A 2 -17.41 -22.15 -6.54
C ALA A 2 -18.48 -21.12 -6.95
N MET A 3 -18.04 -19.88 -7.25
CA MET A 3 -18.94 -18.80 -7.70
C MET A 3 -19.24 -18.87 -9.21
N TRP A 4 -18.96 -19.99 -9.86
CA TRP A 4 -19.19 -20.25 -11.28
C TRP A 4 -19.79 -21.66 -11.48
N ASP A 5 -20.26 -21.94 -12.68
CA ASP A 5 -20.72 -23.25 -13.13
C ASP A 5 -19.53 -24.21 -13.25
N SER A 6 -19.22 -24.93 -12.16
CA SER A 6 -18.05 -25.79 -12.07
C SER A 6 -18.39 -27.23 -12.41
N ASP A 7 -17.75 -27.80 -13.42
CA ASP A 7 -17.82 -29.24 -13.75
C ASP A 7 -17.00 -30.10 -12.77
N VAL A 8 -16.18 -29.49 -11.92
CA VAL A 8 -15.28 -30.17 -10.98
C VAL A 8 -15.96 -30.46 -9.65
N ASN A 9 -16.93 -29.63 -9.25
CA ASN A 9 -17.60 -29.75 -7.95
C ASN A 9 -19.03 -29.22 -8.00
N GLU A 10 -20.00 -30.05 -7.60
CA GLU A 10 -21.43 -29.69 -7.49
C GLU A 10 -21.71 -28.61 -6.42
N TYR A 11 -20.75 -28.37 -5.49
CA TYR A 11 -20.86 -27.27 -4.52
C TYR A 11 -20.47 -25.93 -5.17
N ASN A 12 -21.30 -25.49 -6.09
CA ASN A 12 -21.15 -24.27 -6.87
C ASN A 12 -22.46 -23.47 -6.89
N ILE A 13 -22.41 -22.25 -7.43
CA ILE A 13 -23.55 -21.31 -7.41
C ILE A 13 -24.73 -21.79 -8.27
N VAL A 14 -24.49 -22.56 -9.33
CA VAL A 14 -25.51 -23.04 -10.24
C VAL A 14 -26.25 -24.23 -9.63
N ASP A 15 -25.53 -25.25 -9.15
CA ASP A 15 -26.08 -26.49 -8.66
C ASP A 15 -26.59 -26.41 -7.21
N ALA A 16 -25.88 -25.67 -6.36
CA ALA A 16 -26.13 -25.65 -4.92
C ALA A 16 -26.97 -24.45 -4.43
N THR A 17 -27.43 -23.60 -5.33
CA THR A 17 -28.27 -22.44 -4.98
C THR A 17 -29.51 -22.31 -5.86
N PRO A 18 -30.60 -21.68 -5.37
CA PRO A 18 -31.77 -21.41 -6.18
C PRO A 18 -31.55 -20.38 -7.30
N TYR A 19 -30.37 -19.73 -7.33
CA TYR A 19 -30.03 -18.79 -8.41
C TYR A 19 -29.93 -19.49 -9.76
N GLY A 20 -29.31 -20.68 -9.82
CA GLY A 20 -29.32 -21.56 -11.00
C GLY A 20 -28.67 -20.98 -12.25
N ARG A 21 -27.83 -19.95 -12.12
CA ARG A 21 -27.15 -19.32 -13.25
C ARG A 21 -25.68 -19.02 -12.90
N ASP A 22 -24.84 -18.92 -13.93
CA ASP A 22 -23.41 -18.65 -13.81
C ASP A 22 -23.13 -17.15 -13.73
N VAL A 23 -22.96 -16.63 -12.50
CA VAL A 23 -22.69 -15.21 -12.26
C VAL A 23 -21.35 -14.76 -12.85
N MET A 24 -20.36 -15.66 -12.94
CA MET A 24 -19.06 -15.33 -13.52
C MET A 24 -19.18 -15.11 -15.03
N ARG A 25 -19.99 -15.90 -15.73
CA ARG A 25 -20.28 -15.69 -17.14
C ARG A 25 -20.99 -14.35 -17.36
N GLU A 26 -22.01 -14.05 -16.57
CA GLU A 26 -22.74 -12.79 -16.67
C GLU A 26 -21.83 -11.58 -16.44
N LEU A 27 -20.92 -11.66 -15.46
CA LEU A 27 -19.95 -10.60 -15.18
C LEU A 27 -18.90 -10.48 -16.28
N LYS A 28 -18.35 -11.61 -16.78
CA LYS A 28 -17.41 -11.61 -17.92
C LYS A 28 -18.02 -10.94 -19.14
N ASP A 29 -19.25 -11.33 -19.50
CA ASP A 29 -19.97 -10.75 -20.63
C ASP A 29 -20.24 -9.25 -20.45
N ALA A 30 -20.45 -8.79 -19.20
CA ALA A 30 -20.59 -7.37 -18.89
C ALA A 30 -19.24 -6.63 -19.05
N CYS A 31 -18.14 -7.20 -18.56
CA CYS A 31 -16.80 -6.64 -18.74
C CYS A 31 -16.47 -6.46 -20.24
N ASP A 32 -16.75 -7.47 -21.05
CA ASP A 32 -16.52 -7.42 -22.50
C ASP A 32 -17.32 -6.30 -23.18
N ARG A 33 -18.62 -6.14 -22.79
CA ARG A 33 -19.45 -5.07 -23.35
C ARG A 33 -18.95 -3.67 -23.01
N HIS A 34 -18.25 -3.51 -21.88
CA HIS A 34 -17.74 -2.23 -21.40
C HIS A 34 -16.25 -2.02 -21.64
N GLY A 35 -15.56 -2.96 -22.30
CA GLY A 35 -14.12 -2.89 -22.56
C GLY A 35 -13.28 -2.93 -21.27
N ILE A 36 -13.76 -3.64 -20.25
CA ILE A 36 -13.08 -3.81 -18.95
C ILE A 36 -12.42 -5.19 -18.94
N HIS A 37 -11.14 -5.24 -18.56
CA HIS A 37 -10.44 -6.49 -18.35
C HIS A 37 -11.05 -7.29 -17.20
N PHE A 38 -11.12 -8.61 -17.38
CA PHE A 38 -11.75 -9.51 -16.42
C PHE A 38 -10.70 -10.35 -15.69
N GLY A 39 -10.66 -10.23 -14.36
CA GLY A 39 -9.81 -11.04 -13.50
C GLY A 39 -10.62 -11.91 -12.54
N VAL A 40 -10.04 -13.02 -12.13
CA VAL A 40 -10.67 -13.94 -11.17
C VAL A 40 -9.79 -14.13 -9.94
N TYR A 41 -10.42 -14.25 -8.78
CA TYR A 41 -9.77 -14.62 -7.51
C TYR A 41 -9.88 -16.14 -7.32
N TYR A 42 -8.77 -16.77 -6.89
CA TYR A 42 -8.76 -18.16 -6.50
C TYR A 42 -7.89 -18.43 -5.26
N SER A 43 -8.52 -18.82 -4.15
CA SER A 43 -7.85 -19.27 -2.94
C SER A 43 -7.39 -20.71 -3.14
N HIS A 44 -6.14 -20.92 -3.55
CA HIS A 44 -5.66 -22.23 -4.00
C HIS A 44 -5.24 -23.18 -2.89
N ALA A 45 -5.11 -22.68 -1.64
CA ALA A 45 -4.61 -23.44 -0.51
C ALA A 45 -5.68 -23.87 0.51
N PHE A 46 -6.82 -23.20 0.55
CA PHE A 46 -7.89 -23.51 1.51
C PHE A 46 -9.15 -24.00 0.83
N ASP A 47 -9.69 -25.12 1.33
CA ASP A 47 -10.99 -25.62 0.87
C ASP A 47 -11.69 -26.41 1.97
N TRP A 48 -12.73 -25.84 2.53
CA TRP A 48 -13.54 -26.46 3.59
C TRP A 48 -14.47 -27.56 3.08
N GLY A 49 -14.81 -27.52 1.81
CA GLY A 49 -15.68 -28.50 1.17
C GLY A 49 -14.95 -29.74 0.62
N GLU A 50 -13.62 -29.80 0.76
CA GLU A 50 -12.81 -30.90 0.24
C GLU A 50 -12.04 -31.58 1.36
N ALA A 51 -12.33 -32.86 1.60
CA ALA A 51 -11.75 -33.60 2.72
C ALA A 51 -10.22 -33.68 2.75
N ASN A 52 -9.55 -33.50 1.61
CA ASN A 52 -8.08 -33.48 1.51
C ASN A 52 -7.52 -32.06 1.44
N GLY A 53 -8.39 -31.02 1.41
CA GLY A 53 -7.97 -29.63 1.37
C GLY A 53 -7.52 -29.12 2.75
N PRO A 54 -6.56 -28.21 2.83
CA PRO A 54 -6.26 -27.46 4.06
C PRO A 54 -7.48 -26.64 4.50
N GLY A 55 -7.52 -26.27 5.78
CA GLY A 55 -8.63 -25.56 6.40
C GLY A 55 -9.71 -26.46 6.99
N ASN A 56 -9.54 -27.79 6.88
CA ASN A 56 -10.38 -28.79 7.50
C ASN A 56 -9.94 -29.13 8.93
N ASP A 57 -10.71 -29.98 9.62
CA ASP A 57 -10.45 -30.44 10.98
C ASP A 57 -9.14 -31.22 11.16
N TRP A 58 -8.58 -31.76 10.08
CA TRP A 58 -7.25 -32.37 10.12
C TRP A 58 -6.11 -31.32 10.11
N ASP A 59 -6.36 -30.12 9.62
CA ASP A 59 -5.40 -28.99 9.60
C ASP A 59 -5.57 -28.08 10.83
N TYR A 60 -6.76 -28.04 11.41
CA TYR A 60 -7.04 -27.26 12.62
C TYR A 60 -7.68 -28.14 13.69
N GLU A 61 -7.24 -28.00 14.95
CA GLU A 61 -7.93 -28.60 16.09
C GLU A 61 -9.35 -28.07 16.25
N ASN A 62 -9.59 -26.84 15.75
CA ASN A 62 -10.87 -26.18 15.73
C ASN A 62 -11.14 -25.66 14.32
N PRO A 63 -12.08 -26.24 13.56
CA PRO A 63 -12.45 -25.76 12.24
C PRO A 63 -12.80 -24.27 12.27
N GLY A 64 -12.20 -23.49 11.37
CA GLY A 64 -12.29 -22.02 11.38
C GLY A 64 -11.30 -21.35 12.33
N GLY A 65 -10.39 -22.10 12.94
CA GLY A 65 -9.29 -21.56 13.74
C GLY A 65 -8.29 -20.73 12.93
N ASN A 66 -7.32 -20.18 13.62
CA ASN A 66 -6.30 -19.36 12.96
C ASN A 66 -5.23 -20.19 12.25
N LEU A 67 -4.44 -19.55 11.38
CA LEU A 67 -3.37 -20.19 10.60
C LEU A 67 -2.23 -20.79 11.44
N GLY A 68 -2.14 -20.43 12.71
CA GLY A 68 -1.09 -20.89 13.61
C GLY A 68 -1.42 -22.16 14.40
N LEU A 69 -2.65 -22.70 14.30
CA LEU A 69 -3.07 -23.79 15.19
C LEU A 69 -2.41 -25.12 14.88
N PHE A 70 -2.04 -25.40 13.65
CA PHE A 70 -1.43 -26.67 13.28
C PHE A 70 -0.12 -26.43 12.51
N GLY A 71 1.03 -26.71 13.17
CA GLY A 71 2.37 -26.61 12.56
C GLY A 71 2.72 -25.24 11.94
N GLY A 72 1.92 -24.21 12.20
CA GLY A 72 2.12 -22.88 11.62
C GLY A 72 2.04 -22.85 10.10
N LEU A 73 2.75 -21.90 9.47
CA LEU A 73 2.77 -21.71 8.02
C LEU A 73 3.58 -22.75 7.25
N LYS A 74 4.41 -23.54 7.94
CA LYS A 74 5.27 -24.57 7.35
C LYS A 74 5.02 -25.93 7.94
N TRP A 75 3.77 -26.26 8.26
CA TRP A 75 3.37 -27.53 8.86
C TRP A 75 3.91 -28.76 8.09
N TYR A 76 4.09 -28.64 6.79
CA TYR A 76 4.61 -29.71 5.93
C TYR A 76 6.07 -30.09 6.19
N ASP A 77 6.85 -29.23 6.86
CA ASP A 77 8.21 -29.54 7.32
C ASP A 77 8.17 -30.49 8.53
N GLU A 78 7.15 -30.34 9.39
CA GLU A 78 6.96 -31.13 10.61
C GLU A 78 6.07 -32.36 10.37
N HIS A 79 5.14 -32.27 9.40
CA HIS A 79 4.15 -33.31 9.10
C HIS A 79 4.15 -33.71 7.61
N PRO A 80 5.30 -34.20 7.08
CA PRO A 80 5.40 -34.60 5.66
C PRO A 80 4.48 -35.74 5.27
N GLU A 81 3.99 -36.53 6.22
CA GLU A 81 3.02 -37.61 6.01
C GLU A 81 1.66 -37.10 5.50
N LEU A 82 1.33 -35.82 5.66
CA LEU A 82 0.10 -35.22 5.18
C LEU A 82 0.20 -34.70 3.72
N LEU A 83 1.40 -34.62 3.15
CA LEU A 83 1.62 -34.20 1.78
C LEU A 83 0.79 -34.98 0.72
N PRO A 84 0.57 -36.30 0.83
CA PRO A 84 -0.29 -37.01 -0.10
C PRO A 84 -1.73 -36.53 -0.11
N ARG A 85 -2.28 -36.03 1.02
CA ARG A 85 -3.62 -35.45 1.08
C ARG A 85 -3.68 -34.16 0.27
N ILE A 86 -2.73 -33.26 0.50
CA ILE A 86 -2.60 -32.00 -0.23
C ILE A 86 -2.48 -32.24 -1.73
N ARG A 87 -1.64 -33.17 -2.16
CA ARG A 87 -1.48 -33.53 -3.57
C ARG A 87 -2.77 -34.08 -4.18
N THR A 88 -3.54 -34.83 -3.39
CA THR A 88 -4.86 -35.33 -3.82
C THR A 88 -5.81 -34.15 -4.07
N TYR A 89 -5.89 -33.21 -3.14
CA TYR A 89 -6.68 -31.99 -3.27
C TYR A 89 -6.27 -31.19 -4.52
N ILE A 90 -4.98 -30.89 -4.66
CA ILE A 90 -4.47 -30.08 -5.78
C ILE A 90 -4.79 -30.75 -7.13
N ASN A 91 -4.61 -32.08 -7.23
CA ASN A 91 -4.81 -32.81 -8.46
C ASN A 91 -6.29 -32.99 -8.82
N ARG A 92 -7.16 -33.16 -7.82
CA ARG A 92 -8.60 -33.45 -8.05
C ARG A 92 -9.46 -32.18 -8.13
N LYS A 93 -9.02 -31.09 -7.47
CA LYS A 93 -9.85 -29.88 -7.37
C LYS A 93 -9.12 -28.61 -7.78
N SER A 94 -8.02 -28.24 -7.11
CA SER A 94 -7.39 -26.92 -7.30
C SER A 94 -6.95 -26.70 -8.76
N ILE A 95 -6.10 -27.57 -9.32
CA ILE A 95 -5.66 -27.45 -10.72
C ILE A 95 -6.81 -27.58 -11.70
N PRO A 96 -7.71 -28.59 -11.63
CA PRO A 96 -8.85 -28.68 -12.53
C PRO A 96 -9.73 -27.43 -12.53
N GLN A 97 -10.06 -26.86 -11.36
CA GLN A 97 -10.87 -25.64 -11.28
C GLN A 97 -10.16 -24.41 -11.85
N ILE A 98 -8.86 -24.25 -11.60
CA ILE A 98 -8.06 -23.16 -12.19
C ILE A 98 -8.05 -23.26 -13.73
N LEU A 99 -7.83 -24.46 -14.27
CA LEU A 99 -7.84 -24.69 -15.72
C LEU A 99 -9.25 -24.50 -16.32
N GLU A 100 -10.28 -24.87 -15.56
CA GLU A 100 -11.67 -24.62 -15.93
C GLU A 100 -11.98 -23.12 -16.03
N LEU A 101 -11.56 -22.31 -15.05
CA LEU A 101 -11.70 -20.85 -15.06
C LEU A 101 -11.03 -20.24 -16.30
N ILE A 102 -9.78 -20.66 -16.61
CA ILE A 102 -9.07 -20.21 -17.80
C ILE A 102 -9.84 -20.59 -19.06
N LYS A 103 -10.30 -21.82 -19.19
CA LYS A 103 -10.99 -22.34 -20.37
C LYS A 103 -12.37 -21.72 -20.56
N LYS A 104 -13.16 -21.57 -19.48
CA LYS A 104 -14.55 -21.10 -19.56
C LYS A 104 -14.64 -19.58 -19.72
N TYR A 105 -13.78 -18.80 -19.08
CA TYR A 105 -13.93 -17.35 -19.01
C TYR A 105 -12.80 -16.55 -19.65
N ASP A 106 -11.69 -17.20 -20.02
CA ASP A 106 -10.51 -16.54 -20.61
C ASP A 106 -10.10 -15.26 -19.86
N PRO A 107 -9.86 -15.32 -18.53
CA PRO A 107 -9.56 -14.14 -17.73
C PRO A 107 -8.20 -13.55 -18.10
N ASP A 108 -8.07 -12.23 -17.99
CA ASP A 108 -6.79 -11.52 -18.18
C ASP A 108 -5.86 -11.74 -16.98
N MET A 109 -6.42 -12.02 -15.81
CA MET A 109 -5.68 -12.19 -14.56
C MET A 109 -6.30 -13.27 -13.66
N ILE A 110 -5.41 -14.01 -12.96
CA ILE A 110 -5.80 -14.80 -11.78
C ILE A 110 -5.13 -14.21 -10.55
N TRP A 111 -5.93 -13.79 -9.60
CA TRP A 111 -5.49 -13.32 -8.30
C TRP A 111 -5.50 -14.49 -7.31
N PHE A 112 -4.31 -15.04 -7.02
CA PHE A 112 -4.14 -16.12 -6.05
C PHE A 112 -4.08 -15.58 -4.62
N ASP A 113 -4.48 -16.42 -3.66
CA ASP A 113 -4.37 -16.10 -2.25
C ASP A 113 -4.16 -17.34 -1.38
N THR A 114 -3.78 -17.12 -0.12
CA THR A 114 -3.69 -18.14 0.92
C THR A 114 -2.64 -19.24 0.69
N ALA A 115 -1.60 -18.97 -0.09
CA ALA A 115 -0.52 -19.92 -0.39
C ALA A 115 0.21 -20.47 0.85
N SER A 116 0.04 -19.86 2.00
CA SER A 116 0.78 -20.14 3.24
C SER A 116 0.64 -21.60 3.74
N LYS A 117 -0.42 -22.30 3.33
CA LYS A 117 -0.67 -23.71 3.70
C LYS A 117 -0.27 -24.72 2.62
N LEU A 118 0.34 -24.28 1.53
CA LEU A 118 0.88 -25.20 0.52
C LEU A 118 2.41 -25.18 0.51
N PRO A 119 3.04 -26.36 0.30
CA PRO A 119 4.47 -26.38 -0.02
C PRO A 119 4.78 -25.54 -1.25
N PRO A 120 5.88 -24.78 -1.27
CA PRO A 120 6.25 -23.93 -2.40
C PRO A 120 6.30 -24.67 -3.75
N GLU A 121 6.74 -25.92 -3.75
CA GLU A 121 6.83 -26.78 -4.94
C GLU A 121 5.43 -27.04 -5.54
N GLU A 122 4.42 -27.20 -4.70
CA GLU A 122 3.05 -27.40 -5.16
C GLU A 122 2.46 -26.10 -5.73
N CYS A 123 2.78 -24.95 -5.14
CA CYS A 123 2.42 -23.63 -5.68
C CYS A 123 3.05 -23.41 -7.06
N LEU A 124 4.34 -23.75 -7.23
CA LEU A 124 5.03 -23.65 -8.51
C LEU A 124 4.49 -24.64 -9.54
N ARG A 125 4.04 -25.82 -9.11
CA ARG A 125 3.36 -26.79 -9.99
C ARG A 125 2.04 -26.26 -10.50
N ILE A 126 1.26 -25.58 -9.66
CA ILE A 126 0.04 -24.87 -10.05
C ILE A 126 0.39 -23.78 -11.07
N LEU A 127 1.34 -22.91 -10.76
CA LEU A 127 1.78 -21.82 -11.66
C LEU A 127 2.21 -22.36 -13.03
N LYS A 128 2.97 -23.46 -13.06
CA LYS A 128 3.36 -24.11 -14.33
C LYS A 128 2.14 -24.51 -15.15
N LYS A 129 1.10 -25.08 -14.54
CA LYS A 129 -0.14 -25.46 -15.24
C LYS A 129 -0.90 -24.25 -15.77
N VAL A 130 -0.91 -23.17 -15.02
CA VAL A 130 -1.50 -21.89 -15.46
C VAL A 130 -0.79 -21.37 -16.71
N ARG A 131 0.55 -21.31 -16.68
CA ARG A 131 1.37 -20.83 -17.82
C ARG A 131 1.30 -21.74 -19.03
N GLU A 132 1.14 -23.06 -18.85
CA GLU A 132 0.92 -24.02 -19.95
C GLU A 132 -0.44 -23.78 -20.61
N ALA A 133 -1.48 -23.39 -19.84
CA ALA A 133 -2.84 -23.15 -20.36
C ALA A 133 -3.00 -21.76 -20.98
N LYS A 134 -2.44 -20.73 -20.38
CA LYS A 134 -2.48 -19.33 -20.84
C LYS A 134 -1.19 -18.62 -20.47
N PRO A 135 -0.19 -18.56 -21.39
CA PRO A 135 1.16 -18.03 -21.10
C PRO A 135 1.19 -16.56 -20.68
N ASP A 136 0.27 -15.75 -21.19
CA ASP A 136 0.16 -14.30 -21.02
C ASP A 136 -0.77 -13.85 -19.87
N ILE A 137 -1.38 -14.79 -19.16
CA ILE A 137 -2.27 -14.46 -18.03
C ILE A 137 -1.46 -13.80 -16.90
N VAL A 138 -1.96 -12.69 -16.37
CA VAL A 138 -1.32 -11.99 -15.25
C VAL A 138 -1.58 -12.74 -13.94
N VAL A 139 -0.53 -12.93 -13.14
CA VAL A 139 -0.58 -13.65 -11.85
C VAL A 139 0.10 -12.81 -10.77
N ASN A 140 -0.56 -12.62 -9.63
CA ASN A 140 -0.01 -11.90 -8.48
C ASN A 140 1.06 -12.72 -7.71
N SER A 141 1.84 -12.04 -6.87
CA SER A 141 2.88 -12.67 -6.05
C SER A 141 2.36 -13.66 -5.01
N ARG A 142 1.06 -13.62 -4.66
CA ARG A 142 0.45 -14.50 -3.66
C ARG A 142 0.24 -15.93 -4.16
N ILE A 143 0.70 -16.26 -5.38
CA ILE A 143 0.80 -17.66 -5.83
C ILE A 143 1.72 -18.49 -4.94
N THR A 144 2.72 -17.87 -4.30
CA THR A 144 3.62 -18.51 -3.33
C THR A 144 3.83 -17.61 -2.11
N TYR A 145 3.82 -18.21 -0.89
CA TYR A 145 4.13 -17.49 0.35
C TYR A 145 4.56 -18.47 1.45
N PRO A 146 5.55 -18.15 2.30
CA PRO A 146 6.57 -17.10 2.12
C PRO A 146 7.48 -17.46 0.95
N TYR A 147 8.43 -16.57 0.57
CA TYR A 147 9.37 -16.81 -0.53
C TYR A 147 10.02 -18.18 -0.42
N PRO A 148 9.87 -19.07 -1.41
CA PRO A 148 10.09 -20.50 -1.24
C PRO A 148 11.55 -20.90 -1.13
N PHE A 149 12.50 -20.00 -1.43
CA PHE A 149 13.91 -20.40 -1.49
C PHE A 149 14.79 -19.43 -0.70
N PRO A 150 15.61 -19.92 0.25
CA PRO A 150 16.58 -19.11 0.96
C PRO A 150 17.49 -18.34 -0.02
N GLY A 151 17.73 -17.05 0.27
CA GLY A 151 18.64 -16.21 -0.53
C GLY A 151 18.06 -15.63 -1.82
N ARG A 152 16.78 -15.88 -2.15
CA ARG A 152 16.10 -15.17 -3.24
C ARG A 152 15.29 -14.00 -2.70
N THR A 153 15.57 -12.82 -3.21
CA THR A 153 14.72 -11.64 -3.12
C THR A 153 13.83 -11.60 -4.36
N GLY A 154 12.54 -11.71 -4.23
CA GLY A 154 11.64 -11.70 -5.40
C GLY A 154 10.46 -12.64 -5.21
N HIS A 155 9.53 -12.58 -6.13
CA HIS A 155 8.32 -13.39 -6.15
C HIS A 155 8.20 -14.11 -7.52
N PHE A 156 7.26 -15.07 -7.60
CA PHE A 156 7.01 -15.84 -8.83
C PHE A 156 5.82 -15.32 -9.64
N GLY A 157 5.09 -14.33 -9.13
CA GLY A 157 4.06 -13.62 -9.89
C GLY A 157 4.64 -12.59 -10.84
N ASP A 158 3.79 -11.99 -11.65
CA ASP A 158 4.17 -10.91 -12.57
C ASP A 158 4.30 -9.58 -11.84
N TYR A 159 3.59 -9.40 -10.74
CA TYR A 159 3.63 -8.20 -9.88
C TYR A 159 3.52 -8.56 -8.40
N LEU A 160 3.94 -7.64 -7.53
CA LEU A 160 3.87 -7.78 -6.08
C LEU A 160 2.52 -7.30 -5.55
N SER A 161 1.75 -8.16 -4.88
CA SER A 161 0.62 -7.73 -4.06
C SER A 161 1.09 -7.37 -2.65
N THR A 162 0.72 -6.19 -2.14
CA THR A 162 1.07 -5.76 -0.78
C THR A 162 0.32 -6.55 0.29
N GLY A 163 0.56 -6.22 1.57
CA GLY A 163 -0.28 -6.65 2.67
C GLY A 163 -1.73 -6.16 2.53
N ASP A 164 -2.65 -6.83 3.21
CA ASP A 164 -4.07 -6.49 3.17
C ASP A 164 -4.34 -5.07 3.66
N ARG A 165 -5.20 -4.33 2.94
CA ARG A 165 -5.68 -2.99 3.31
C ARG A 165 -4.56 -1.96 3.56
N ALA A 166 -3.44 -2.10 2.85
CA ALA A 166 -2.36 -1.12 2.91
C ALA A 166 -2.82 0.25 2.36
N VAL A 167 -2.43 1.33 3.04
CA VAL A 167 -2.77 2.72 2.71
C VAL A 167 -1.54 3.64 2.75
N GLU A 168 -0.46 3.18 3.36
CA GLU A 168 0.87 3.78 3.29
C GLU A 168 1.85 2.78 2.67
N PHE A 169 2.76 3.26 1.84
CA PHE A 169 3.54 2.40 0.98
C PHE A 169 5.03 2.65 1.12
N LEU A 170 5.79 1.56 1.26
CA LEU A 170 7.23 1.58 1.04
C LEU A 170 7.51 1.77 -0.45
N PRO A 171 8.55 2.50 -0.83
CA PRO A 171 9.08 2.46 -2.19
C PRO A 171 9.42 1.02 -2.59
N ARG A 172 9.07 0.63 -3.81
CA ARG A 172 9.28 -0.72 -4.33
C ARG A 172 9.75 -0.67 -5.77
N ASP A 173 10.60 -1.62 -6.13
CA ASP A 173 10.98 -1.84 -7.52
C ASP A 173 9.95 -2.73 -8.22
N GLY A 174 9.72 -2.47 -9.50
CA GLY A 174 8.80 -3.23 -10.34
C GLY A 174 7.32 -2.92 -10.09
N ASP A 175 6.47 -3.69 -10.72
CA ASP A 175 5.02 -3.53 -10.64
C ASP A 175 4.48 -4.05 -9.30
N TRP A 176 3.60 -3.29 -8.67
CA TRP A 176 2.96 -3.68 -7.42
C TRP A 176 1.54 -3.12 -7.29
N GLU A 177 0.79 -3.75 -6.42
CA GLU A 177 -0.62 -3.46 -6.15
C GLU A 177 -0.89 -3.38 -4.66
N ALA A 178 -1.63 -2.35 -4.23
CA ALA A 178 -2.27 -2.29 -2.94
C ALA A 178 -3.75 -2.68 -3.04
N ILE A 179 -4.29 -3.28 -1.98
CA ILE A 179 -5.67 -3.77 -1.92
C ILE A 179 -6.46 -3.12 -0.79
N PRO A 180 -6.69 -1.78 -0.84
CA PRO A 180 -7.55 -1.12 0.13
C PRO A 180 -9.00 -1.57 0.00
N THR A 181 -9.76 -1.42 1.08
CA THR A 181 -11.20 -1.67 1.14
C THR A 181 -11.95 -0.38 1.40
N THR A 182 -13.20 -0.29 0.99
CA THR A 182 -14.06 0.86 1.31
C THR A 182 -14.35 0.96 2.81
N ASN A 183 -14.41 -0.17 3.51
CA ASN A 183 -14.58 -0.28 4.98
C ASN A 183 -13.46 -1.15 5.59
N GLU A 184 -13.68 -1.81 6.72
CA GLU A 184 -12.70 -2.73 7.33
C GLU A 184 -12.95 -4.20 7.00
N SER A 185 -13.96 -4.52 6.19
CA SER A 185 -14.35 -5.87 5.78
C SER A 185 -14.10 -6.07 4.28
N TYR A 186 -13.60 -7.27 3.87
CA TYR A 186 -13.48 -7.60 2.45
C TYR A 186 -14.81 -8.02 1.82
N GLY A 187 -15.69 -8.67 2.58
CA GLY A 187 -17.05 -8.98 2.17
C GLY A 187 -18.07 -8.05 2.80
N TYR A 188 -19.32 -8.13 2.35
CA TYR A 188 -20.40 -7.38 2.98
C TYR A 188 -20.61 -7.78 4.44
N HIS A 189 -20.61 -6.80 5.32
CA HIS A 189 -20.88 -6.98 6.74
C HIS A 189 -21.83 -5.89 7.22
N LYS A 190 -23.08 -6.24 7.53
CA LYS A 190 -24.17 -5.29 7.85
C LYS A 190 -23.90 -4.39 9.07
N HIS A 191 -22.96 -4.77 9.92
CA HIS A 191 -22.58 -4.01 11.13
C HIS A 191 -21.25 -3.27 11.00
N ASP A 192 -20.62 -3.32 9.83
CA ASP A 192 -19.40 -2.55 9.54
C ASP A 192 -19.80 -1.17 9.02
N HIS A 193 -19.63 -0.17 9.84
CA HIS A 193 -19.90 1.24 9.54
C HIS A 193 -18.61 2.08 9.45
N SER A 194 -17.47 1.41 9.27
CA SER A 194 -16.13 2.02 9.20
C SER A 194 -15.74 2.54 7.82
N HIS A 195 -16.72 2.87 6.97
CA HIS A 195 -16.44 3.32 5.61
C HIS A 195 -15.53 4.54 5.57
N LYS A 196 -14.53 4.45 4.71
CA LYS A 196 -13.58 5.53 4.43
C LYS A 196 -14.23 6.59 3.55
N THR A 197 -13.77 7.83 3.66
CA THR A 197 -14.27 8.90 2.78
C THR A 197 -13.75 8.72 1.36
N PRO A 198 -14.49 9.17 0.33
CA PRO A 198 -13.98 9.21 -1.04
C PRO A 198 -12.64 9.97 -1.15
N THR A 199 -12.51 11.11 -0.48
CA THR A 199 -11.27 11.92 -0.44
C THR A 199 -10.10 11.09 0.05
N TYR A 200 -10.24 10.38 1.17
CA TYR A 200 -9.18 9.52 1.69
C TYR A 200 -8.75 8.43 0.69
N LEU A 201 -9.70 7.77 0.01
CA LEU A 201 -9.38 6.74 -0.98
C LEU A 201 -8.72 7.30 -2.24
N ILE A 202 -9.08 8.53 -2.66
CA ILE A 202 -8.43 9.25 -3.75
C ILE A 202 -6.98 9.62 -3.37
N GLU A 203 -6.74 10.03 -2.13
CA GLU A 203 -5.37 10.29 -1.63
C GLU A 203 -4.53 9.00 -1.61
N VAL A 204 -5.11 7.86 -1.18
CA VAL A 204 -4.43 6.55 -1.24
C VAL A 204 -4.09 6.18 -2.68
N LEU A 205 -4.98 6.45 -3.65
CA LEU A 205 -4.70 6.25 -5.08
C LEU A 205 -3.52 7.10 -5.55
N ALA A 206 -3.51 8.40 -5.22
CA ALA A 206 -2.43 9.31 -5.59
C ALA A 206 -1.09 8.90 -4.94
N LYS A 207 -1.10 8.48 -3.69
CA LYS A 207 0.08 7.96 -2.98
C LYS A 207 0.64 6.69 -3.64
N ALA A 208 -0.24 5.77 -4.06
CA ALA A 208 0.17 4.56 -4.77
C ALA A 208 0.80 4.90 -6.13
N ALA A 209 0.13 5.74 -6.93
CA ALA A 209 0.64 6.18 -8.23
C ALA A 209 1.99 6.89 -8.12
N ALA A 210 2.17 7.79 -7.13
CA ALA A 210 3.43 8.50 -6.88
C ALA A 210 4.61 7.56 -6.56
N LYS A 211 4.33 6.36 -6.06
CA LYS A 211 5.32 5.32 -5.74
C LYS A 211 5.34 4.18 -6.79
N GLY A 212 4.71 4.37 -7.95
CA GLY A 212 4.70 3.42 -9.07
C GLY A 212 3.78 2.21 -8.87
N GLY A 213 2.79 2.31 -7.99
CA GLY A 213 1.88 1.23 -7.68
C GLY A 213 0.47 1.41 -8.23
N ASN A 214 -0.29 0.33 -8.18
CA ASN A 214 -1.70 0.26 -8.56
C ASN A 214 -2.58 0.04 -7.33
N ILE A 215 -3.88 0.30 -7.47
CA ILE A 215 -4.88 0.00 -6.45
C ILE A 215 -5.93 -0.97 -6.99
N LEU A 216 -6.18 -2.03 -6.24
CA LEU A 216 -7.35 -2.89 -6.35
C LEU A 216 -8.31 -2.53 -5.20
N LEU A 217 -9.23 -1.60 -5.45
CA LEU A 217 -10.21 -1.17 -4.44
C LEU A 217 -11.31 -2.21 -4.26
N ASN A 218 -11.36 -2.82 -3.08
CA ASN A 218 -12.34 -3.85 -2.76
C ASN A 218 -13.65 -3.25 -2.23
N ILE A 219 -14.77 -3.78 -2.71
CA ILE A 219 -16.11 -3.56 -2.19
C ILE A 219 -16.73 -4.90 -1.76
N GLY A 220 -17.74 -4.86 -0.88
CA GLY A 220 -18.45 -6.05 -0.40
C GLY A 220 -19.87 -6.14 -0.96
N PRO A 221 -20.13 -6.82 -2.11
CA PRO A 221 -21.48 -7.02 -2.60
C PRO A 221 -22.35 -7.76 -1.58
N ARG A 222 -23.64 -7.40 -1.51
CA ARG A 222 -24.64 -8.08 -0.67
C ARG A 222 -24.97 -9.46 -1.22
N GLY A 223 -25.56 -10.32 -0.39
CA GLY A 223 -25.92 -11.68 -0.78
C GLY A 223 -26.97 -11.77 -1.91
N ASP A 224 -27.71 -10.71 -2.17
CA ASP A 224 -28.63 -10.59 -3.31
C ASP A 224 -27.99 -10.06 -4.60
N GLY A 225 -26.67 -9.81 -4.57
CA GLY A 225 -25.89 -9.27 -5.69
C GLY A 225 -25.93 -7.75 -5.81
N THR A 226 -26.64 -7.04 -4.94
CA THR A 226 -26.61 -5.56 -4.93
C THR A 226 -25.36 -5.03 -4.23
N ILE A 227 -24.98 -3.82 -4.57
CA ILE A 227 -23.89 -3.09 -3.89
C ILE A 227 -24.51 -2.22 -2.79
N ASP A 228 -23.84 -2.12 -1.65
CA ASP A 228 -24.26 -1.23 -0.56
C ASP A 228 -24.35 0.23 -1.06
N PRO A 229 -25.42 0.97 -0.78
CA PRO A 229 -25.54 2.37 -1.21
C PRO A 229 -24.38 3.27 -0.75
N VAL A 230 -23.74 2.95 0.37
CA VAL A 230 -22.55 3.69 0.84
C VAL A 230 -21.37 3.45 -0.11
N ASP A 231 -21.14 2.19 -0.50
CA ASP A 231 -20.09 1.85 -1.49
C ASP A 231 -20.39 2.45 -2.86
N VAL A 232 -21.65 2.43 -3.31
CA VAL A 232 -22.08 3.08 -4.56
C VAL A 232 -21.71 4.56 -4.54
N ASN A 233 -22.08 5.29 -3.48
CA ASN A 233 -21.76 6.70 -3.35
C ASN A 233 -20.23 6.97 -3.32
N ILE A 234 -19.45 6.12 -2.64
CA ILE A 234 -17.98 6.22 -2.64
C ILE A 234 -17.43 6.08 -4.06
N LEU A 235 -17.85 5.04 -4.79
CA LEU A 235 -17.37 4.76 -6.14
C LEU A 235 -17.80 5.85 -7.14
N GLU A 236 -19.02 6.37 -7.04
CA GLU A 236 -19.48 7.49 -7.88
C GLU A 236 -18.63 8.74 -7.67
N LYS A 237 -18.33 9.09 -6.41
CA LYS A 237 -17.50 10.25 -6.08
C LYS A 237 -16.04 10.09 -6.55
N ILE A 238 -15.46 8.89 -6.41
CA ILE A 238 -14.15 8.59 -6.99
C ILE A 238 -14.22 8.70 -8.52
N GLY A 239 -15.27 8.15 -9.14
CA GLY A 239 -15.49 8.22 -10.59
C GLY A 239 -15.61 9.65 -11.09
N ASP A 240 -16.32 10.53 -10.38
CA ASP A 240 -16.44 11.95 -10.75
C ASP A 240 -15.09 12.68 -10.67
N TRP A 241 -14.31 12.42 -9.62
CA TRP A 241 -12.95 12.96 -9.53
C TRP A 241 -12.04 12.42 -10.65
N MET A 242 -12.12 11.14 -10.98
CA MET A 242 -11.34 10.51 -12.04
C MET A 242 -11.65 11.09 -13.43
N LYS A 243 -12.90 11.42 -13.76
CA LYS A 243 -13.27 12.04 -15.05
C LYS A 243 -12.47 13.30 -15.37
N VAL A 244 -12.02 14.00 -14.34
CA VAL A 244 -11.27 15.25 -14.45
C VAL A 244 -9.76 15.03 -14.28
N ASN A 245 -9.38 14.12 -13.39
CA ASN A 245 -8.00 14.02 -12.89
C ASN A 245 -7.28 12.72 -13.31
N GLU A 246 -7.88 11.85 -14.13
CA GLU A 246 -7.32 10.53 -14.44
C GLU A 246 -5.90 10.57 -15.00
N ALA A 247 -5.55 11.58 -15.80
CA ALA A 247 -4.21 11.73 -16.35
C ALA A 247 -3.13 11.82 -15.25
N SER A 248 -3.49 12.33 -14.07
CA SER A 248 -2.56 12.48 -12.96
C SER A 248 -2.22 11.16 -12.25
N VAL A 249 -2.97 10.08 -12.49
CA VAL A 249 -2.80 8.78 -11.80
C VAL A 249 -2.76 7.57 -12.73
N ARG A 250 -3.27 7.70 -13.98
CA ARG A 250 -3.24 6.61 -14.98
C ARG A 250 -2.10 6.76 -15.98
N GLU A 251 -1.84 7.99 -16.43
CA GLU A 251 -0.78 8.29 -17.40
C GLU A 251 0.53 8.66 -16.71
N ALA A 252 0.42 9.26 -15.51
CA ALA A 252 1.54 9.62 -14.66
C ALA A 252 1.82 8.55 -13.59
N GLY A 253 3.09 8.40 -13.24
CA GLY A 253 3.57 7.41 -12.27
C GLY A 253 4.61 7.98 -11.31
N THR A 254 5.64 7.20 -11.04
CA THR A 254 6.71 7.52 -10.10
C THR A 254 7.30 8.91 -10.34
N THR A 255 7.37 9.69 -9.29
CA THR A 255 7.92 11.05 -9.30
C THR A 255 9.39 11.09 -8.90
N THR A 256 10.11 12.12 -9.35
CA THR A 256 11.47 12.45 -8.91
C THR A 256 11.49 13.44 -7.73
N LEU A 257 10.33 14.03 -7.37
CA LEU A 257 10.22 14.92 -6.22
C LEU A 257 9.94 14.12 -4.94
N THR A 258 10.51 14.55 -3.83
CA THR A 258 10.18 14.03 -2.50
C THR A 258 8.75 14.40 -2.10
N VAL A 259 8.22 13.78 -1.04
CA VAL A 259 6.96 14.19 -0.40
C VAL A 259 7.04 15.65 -0.01
N GLN A 260 6.01 16.42 -0.35
CA GLN A 260 5.94 17.87 -0.10
C GLN A 260 5.12 18.16 1.16
N PRO A 261 5.25 19.34 1.77
CA PRO A 261 4.44 19.70 2.94
C PRO A 261 2.93 19.69 2.69
N TRP A 262 2.50 19.96 1.45
CA TRP A 262 1.09 20.02 1.04
C TRP A 262 0.57 18.71 0.40
N GLY A 263 1.43 17.70 0.16
CA GLY A 263 1.01 16.45 -0.48
C GLY A 263 2.10 15.77 -1.29
N GLN A 264 1.74 15.18 -2.41
CA GLN A 264 2.64 14.40 -3.27
C GLN A 264 2.54 14.82 -4.73
N SER A 265 3.42 14.27 -5.57
CA SER A 265 3.37 14.47 -7.02
C SER A 265 3.47 13.14 -7.75
N THR A 266 2.94 13.11 -8.97
CA THR A 266 3.18 12.09 -9.97
C THR A 266 3.84 12.74 -11.19
N LEU A 267 4.44 11.95 -12.08
CA LEU A 267 5.24 12.45 -13.20
C LEU A 267 4.90 11.73 -14.50
N ASP A 268 4.70 12.51 -15.57
CA ASP A 268 4.64 12.06 -16.96
C ASP A 268 5.61 12.87 -17.80
N GLY A 269 6.70 12.26 -18.25
CA GLY A 269 7.75 12.94 -18.99
C GLY A 269 8.34 14.13 -18.25
N ASN A 270 8.06 15.35 -18.73
CA ASN A 270 8.47 16.60 -18.07
C ASN A 270 7.30 17.36 -17.44
N ARG A 271 6.24 16.65 -17.08
CA ARG A 271 5.03 17.19 -16.46
C ARG A 271 4.80 16.56 -15.10
N PHE A 272 4.88 17.37 -14.06
CA PHE A 272 4.45 16.98 -12.72
C PHE A 272 2.97 17.28 -12.55
N TYR A 273 2.27 16.34 -11.91
CA TYR A 273 0.94 16.54 -11.35
C TYR A 273 1.09 16.63 -9.83
N LEU A 274 0.81 17.80 -9.28
CA LEU A 274 0.95 18.09 -7.86
C LEU A 274 -0.39 17.85 -7.17
N HIS A 275 -0.48 16.82 -6.37
CA HIS A 275 -1.66 16.41 -5.60
C HIS A 275 -1.68 17.17 -4.28
N VAL A 276 -2.48 18.24 -4.20
CA VAL A 276 -2.55 19.12 -3.03
C VAL A 276 -3.56 18.58 -2.03
N PHE A 277 -3.09 17.74 -1.10
CA PHE A 277 -3.91 17.13 -0.05
C PHE A 277 -4.32 18.18 0.99
N ASP A 278 -3.35 18.99 1.40
CA ASP A 278 -3.52 20.07 2.37
C ASP A 278 -3.53 21.42 1.64
N TRP A 279 -4.73 21.99 1.48
CA TRP A 279 -4.88 23.30 0.83
C TRP A 279 -4.37 24.39 1.76
N PRO A 280 -3.36 25.21 1.34
CA PRO A 280 -2.80 26.23 2.20
C PRO A 280 -3.75 27.42 2.37
N GLU A 281 -3.80 27.98 3.60
CA GLU A 281 -4.68 29.13 3.92
C GLU A 281 -4.39 30.38 3.07
N ASP A 282 -3.11 30.59 2.72
CA ASP A 282 -2.67 31.70 1.88
C ASP A 282 -2.78 31.44 0.37
N GLY A 283 -3.30 30.24 -0.01
CA GLY A 283 -3.44 29.83 -1.41
C GLY A 283 -2.11 29.60 -2.14
N LYS A 284 -1.00 29.35 -1.43
CA LYS A 284 0.32 29.20 -2.04
C LYS A 284 0.98 27.90 -1.63
N ILE A 285 1.44 27.14 -2.61
CA ILE A 285 2.27 25.95 -2.38
C ILE A 285 3.71 26.23 -2.76
N GLN A 286 4.64 25.65 -2.00
CA GLN A 286 6.06 25.65 -2.31
C GLN A 286 6.49 24.26 -2.73
N VAL A 287 7.03 24.13 -3.93
CA VAL A 287 7.58 22.90 -4.48
C VAL A 287 9.08 22.90 -4.24
N GLY A 288 9.51 22.06 -3.31
CA GLY A 288 10.92 21.88 -2.94
C GLY A 288 11.60 20.80 -3.76
N GLY A 289 12.94 20.84 -3.81
CA GLY A 289 13.75 19.89 -4.56
C GLY A 289 13.72 20.09 -6.08
N LEU A 290 13.20 21.19 -6.60
CA LEU A 290 13.08 21.46 -8.03
C LEU A 290 14.21 22.34 -8.54
N GLU A 291 15.22 21.78 -9.21
CA GLU A 291 16.38 22.50 -9.76
C GLU A 291 16.19 22.99 -11.20
N THR A 292 15.08 22.63 -11.85
CA THR A 292 14.74 23.02 -13.22
C THR A 292 13.78 24.20 -13.26
N ASN A 293 13.66 24.86 -14.43
CA ASN A 293 12.72 25.95 -14.61
C ASN A 293 11.32 25.41 -14.92
N VAL A 294 10.31 26.03 -14.29
CA VAL A 294 8.89 25.85 -14.61
C VAL A 294 8.57 26.63 -15.87
N LYS A 295 7.97 25.97 -16.85
CA LYS A 295 7.46 26.57 -18.10
C LYS A 295 6.07 27.14 -17.92
N ALA A 296 5.21 26.37 -17.25
CA ALA A 296 3.81 26.71 -17.02
C ALA A 296 3.27 25.94 -15.81
N ALA A 297 2.31 26.52 -15.12
CA ALA A 297 1.50 25.85 -14.11
C ALA A 297 0.03 26.19 -14.32
N ARG A 298 -0.89 25.26 -14.07
CA ARG A 298 -2.34 25.44 -14.15
C ARG A 298 -3.08 24.43 -13.28
N MET A 299 -4.33 24.70 -12.94
CA MET A 299 -5.18 23.69 -12.32
C MET A 299 -5.59 22.65 -13.37
N LEU A 300 -5.52 21.35 -13.04
CA LEU A 300 -5.95 20.29 -13.96
C LEU A 300 -7.44 20.35 -14.24
N ALA A 301 -8.23 20.72 -13.24
CA ALA A 301 -9.69 20.83 -13.33
C ALA A 301 -10.18 22.10 -14.05
N ASP A 302 -9.29 23.03 -14.40
CA ASP A 302 -9.67 24.27 -15.10
C ASP A 302 -9.78 24.01 -16.62
N PRO A 303 -11.01 24.05 -17.21
CA PRO A 303 -11.21 23.82 -18.64
C PRO A 303 -10.57 24.94 -19.51
N ASP A 304 -10.42 26.13 -18.98
CA ASP A 304 -9.83 27.27 -19.67
C ASP A 304 -8.30 27.26 -19.63
N GLN A 305 -7.72 26.37 -18.86
CA GLN A 305 -6.27 26.20 -18.67
C GLN A 305 -5.58 27.50 -18.25
N THR A 306 -6.22 28.27 -17.38
CA THR A 306 -5.73 29.54 -16.90
C THR A 306 -4.35 29.38 -16.23
N PRO A 307 -3.33 30.13 -16.68
CA PRO A 307 -2.01 30.03 -16.09
C PRO A 307 -2.01 30.50 -14.64
N LEU A 308 -1.38 29.66 -13.77
CA LEU A 308 -1.10 30.03 -12.40
C LEU A 308 0.18 30.88 -12.32
N THR A 309 0.17 31.88 -11.47
CA THR A 309 1.38 32.65 -11.15
C THR A 309 2.36 31.73 -10.38
N HIS A 310 3.61 31.71 -10.83
CA HIS A 310 4.68 31.02 -10.16
C HIS A 310 5.94 31.86 -10.12
N GLN A 311 6.75 31.69 -9.09
CA GLN A 311 8.03 32.36 -8.95
C GLN A 311 9.08 31.44 -8.33
N ARG A 312 10.31 31.52 -8.81
CA ARG A 312 11.44 30.84 -8.17
C ARG A 312 11.87 31.64 -6.94
N LEU A 313 11.91 30.96 -5.80
CA LEU A 313 12.28 31.57 -4.53
C LEU A 313 13.78 31.41 -4.23
N ASP A 314 14.36 30.28 -4.64
CA ASP A 314 15.80 29.97 -4.54
C ASP A 314 16.19 28.89 -5.57
N SER A 315 17.41 28.33 -5.49
CA SER A 315 17.89 27.33 -6.46
C SER A 315 17.06 26.04 -6.51
N MET A 316 16.30 25.73 -5.44
CA MET A 316 15.59 24.45 -5.29
C MET A 316 14.09 24.58 -5.05
N THR A 317 13.56 25.82 -4.89
CA THR A 317 12.17 26.03 -4.50
C THR A 317 11.44 26.95 -5.48
N VAL A 318 10.25 26.53 -5.89
CA VAL A 318 9.29 27.33 -6.67
C VAL A 318 8.02 27.48 -5.86
N GLU A 319 7.49 28.70 -5.77
CA GLU A 319 6.17 29.01 -5.22
C GLU A 319 5.15 29.08 -6.36
N ILE A 320 3.99 28.48 -6.18
CA ILE A 320 2.85 28.53 -7.10
C ILE A 320 1.66 29.09 -6.33
N THR A 321 1.00 30.12 -6.89
CA THR A 321 -0.23 30.65 -6.33
C THR A 321 -1.42 29.92 -6.94
N LEU A 322 -2.17 29.22 -6.09
CA LEU A 322 -3.35 28.45 -6.47
C LEU A 322 -4.54 29.34 -6.78
N GLN A 323 -5.47 28.85 -7.58
CA GLN A 323 -6.77 29.48 -7.86
C GLN A 323 -7.92 28.61 -7.40
N GLY A 324 -8.99 29.22 -6.93
CA GLY A 324 -10.17 28.50 -6.44
C GLY A 324 -10.11 28.18 -4.95
N SER A 325 -10.68 27.08 -4.56
CA SER A 325 -10.73 26.57 -3.18
C SER A 325 -10.53 25.06 -3.16
N THR A 326 -10.37 24.51 -1.99
CA THR A 326 -10.37 23.05 -1.78
C THR A 326 -11.63 22.43 -2.41
N PRO A 327 -11.51 21.37 -3.23
CA PRO A 327 -12.66 20.64 -3.72
C PRO A 327 -13.45 19.99 -2.57
N ASP A 328 -14.77 19.87 -2.73
CA ASP A 328 -15.62 19.19 -1.74
C ASP A 328 -15.28 17.71 -1.60
N ILE A 329 -14.84 17.09 -2.70
CA ILE A 329 -14.45 15.67 -2.76
C ILE A 329 -13.10 15.52 -3.44
N GLY A 330 -12.25 14.71 -2.84
CA GLY A 330 -10.89 14.50 -3.31
C GLY A 330 -9.99 15.67 -2.95
N HIS A 331 -8.99 15.91 -3.78
CA HIS A 331 -8.02 17.00 -3.65
C HIS A 331 -7.79 17.68 -5.00
N ALA A 332 -7.24 18.88 -4.95
CA ALA A 332 -6.89 19.61 -6.17
C ALA A 332 -5.60 19.06 -6.78
N VAL A 333 -5.52 19.10 -8.11
CA VAL A 333 -4.32 18.72 -8.87
C VAL A 333 -3.82 19.91 -9.68
N VAL A 334 -2.56 20.28 -9.49
CA VAL A 334 -1.85 21.28 -10.28
C VAL A 334 -0.98 20.59 -11.31
N VAL A 335 -1.12 20.96 -12.56
CA VAL A 335 -0.21 20.58 -13.64
C VAL A 335 0.96 21.55 -13.67
N MET A 336 2.18 21.06 -13.60
CA MET A 336 3.40 21.86 -13.66
C MET A 336 4.33 21.30 -14.75
N ASP A 337 4.41 22.01 -15.88
CA ASP A 337 5.34 21.67 -16.97
C ASP A 337 6.72 22.29 -16.70
N VAL A 338 7.78 21.48 -16.80
CA VAL A 338 9.17 21.89 -16.55
C VAL A 338 10.07 21.68 -17.75
N ASN A 339 11.29 22.21 -17.70
CA ASN A 339 12.27 22.00 -18.77
C ASN A 339 12.83 20.57 -18.77
N ASP A 340 13.15 20.05 -17.58
CA ASP A 340 13.79 18.76 -17.39
C ASP A 340 13.43 18.21 -15.99
N ALA A 341 12.54 17.24 -15.95
CA ALA A 341 12.06 16.67 -14.70
C ALA A 341 13.09 15.78 -13.97
N SER A 342 14.21 15.42 -14.61
CA SER A 342 15.31 14.70 -13.98
C SER A 342 16.19 15.58 -13.08
N LYS A 343 16.05 16.92 -13.20
CA LYS A 343 16.77 17.89 -12.38
C LYS A 343 16.03 18.21 -11.11
N THR A 344 16.09 17.25 -10.19
CA THR A 344 15.52 17.35 -8.86
C THR A 344 16.57 16.95 -7.82
N ASP A 345 16.37 17.44 -6.61
CA ASP A 345 17.18 17.11 -5.43
C ASP A 345 16.32 16.28 -4.48
N ASP A 346 16.88 15.27 -3.85
CA ASP A 346 16.19 14.32 -2.96
C ASP A 346 16.00 14.83 -1.53
N THR A 347 16.40 16.09 -1.25
CA THR A 347 16.11 16.72 0.04
C THR A 347 14.65 17.14 0.12
N ARG A 348 14.02 16.85 1.25
CA ARG A 348 12.62 17.17 1.52
C ARG A 348 12.48 18.61 2.03
N LEU A 349 11.68 19.42 1.37
CA LEU A 349 11.32 20.74 1.89
C LEU A 349 10.52 20.62 3.19
N VAL A 350 10.99 21.30 4.24
CA VAL A 350 10.29 21.40 5.52
C VAL A 350 9.61 22.77 5.62
N SER A 351 8.35 22.76 6.00
CA SER A 351 7.55 23.98 6.17
C SER A 351 7.88 24.66 7.49
N THR A 352 7.99 25.99 7.46
CA THR A 352 8.08 26.83 8.66
C THR A 352 6.70 27.30 9.16
N LYS A 353 5.61 26.86 8.50
CA LYS A 353 4.23 27.28 8.81
C LYS A 353 3.35 26.13 9.29
N ILE A 354 3.55 24.95 8.73
CA ILE A 354 2.76 23.74 9.04
C ILE A 354 3.68 22.62 9.52
N GLU A 355 3.14 21.70 10.31
CA GLU A 355 3.85 20.53 10.76
C GLU A 355 4.33 19.67 9.58
N THR A 356 5.57 19.19 9.65
CA THR A 356 6.11 18.24 8.68
C THR A 356 6.28 16.88 9.35
N LEU A 357 5.65 15.87 8.76
CA LEU A 357 5.74 14.48 9.17
C LEU A 357 6.85 13.79 8.36
N LEU A 358 7.95 13.43 8.98
CA LEU A 358 9.03 12.63 8.40
C LEU A 358 8.70 11.15 8.62
N HIS A 359 7.92 10.55 7.71
CA HIS A 359 7.48 9.17 7.84
C HIS A 359 8.65 8.19 7.72
N GLY A 360 8.63 7.09 8.48
CA GLY A 360 9.68 6.07 8.44
C GLY A 360 9.85 5.47 7.03
N PHE A 361 8.75 5.25 6.31
CA PHE A 361 8.79 4.71 4.94
C PHE A 361 9.43 5.64 3.90
N ASP A 362 9.62 6.91 4.21
CA ASP A 362 10.28 7.89 3.34
C ASP A 362 11.74 8.13 3.76
N SER A 363 12.25 7.42 4.77
CA SER A 363 13.64 7.53 5.21
C SER A 363 14.60 6.74 4.32
N ARG A 364 15.82 7.22 4.21
CA ARG A 364 16.95 6.40 3.75
C ARG A 364 17.39 5.48 4.91
N ILE A 365 17.42 4.19 4.63
CA ILE A 365 17.70 3.15 5.62
C ILE A 365 19.18 2.77 5.55
N ILE A 366 19.87 2.77 6.71
CA ILE A 366 21.26 2.34 6.86
C ILE A 366 21.30 1.16 7.83
N GLY A 367 22.09 0.13 7.53
CA GLY A 367 22.17 -1.11 8.30
C GLY A 367 21.26 -2.20 7.75
N ALA A 368 21.12 -3.29 8.49
CA ALA A 368 20.40 -4.50 8.09
C ALA A 368 19.34 -4.93 9.12
N ASP A 369 18.61 -6.02 8.81
CA ASP A 369 17.67 -6.70 9.71
C ASP A 369 16.45 -5.86 10.13
N TYR A 370 16.01 -4.96 9.26
CA TYR A 370 14.76 -4.23 9.45
C TYR A 370 13.54 -5.10 9.20
N LYS A 371 12.51 -4.90 9.99
CA LYS A 371 11.17 -5.36 9.68
C LYS A 371 10.25 -4.17 9.45
N TYR A 372 9.28 -4.39 8.61
CA TYR A 372 8.34 -3.34 8.19
C TYR A 372 6.91 -3.76 8.52
N GLY A 373 6.11 -2.82 8.93
CA GLY A 373 4.66 -2.99 8.91
C GLY A 373 4.15 -3.18 7.48
N ASP A 374 2.95 -3.71 7.36
CA ASP A 374 2.33 -4.00 6.06
C ASP A 374 1.65 -2.78 5.40
N GLY A 375 1.76 -1.60 6.01
CA GLY A 375 1.20 -0.34 5.50
C GLY A 375 -0.28 -0.12 5.81
N LYS A 376 -0.93 -1.02 6.55
CA LYS A 376 -2.28 -0.76 7.10
C LYS A 376 -2.25 0.45 8.03
N ALA A 377 -3.39 1.07 8.22
CA ALA A 377 -3.56 2.04 9.28
C ALA A 377 -3.05 1.48 10.63
N ARG A 378 -2.14 2.20 11.28
CA ARG A 378 -1.42 1.81 12.51
C ARG A 378 -0.43 0.64 12.36
N ARG A 379 -0.12 0.23 11.14
CA ARG A 379 0.93 -0.75 10.83
C ARG A 379 1.87 -0.25 9.73
N ASP A 380 1.99 1.06 9.64
CA ASP A 380 2.84 1.84 8.74
C ASP A 380 4.14 2.24 9.47
N TYR A 381 4.93 1.26 9.87
CA TYR A 381 6.12 1.44 10.71
C TYR A 381 7.35 0.71 10.19
N ILE A 382 8.51 1.10 10.71
CA ILE A 382 9.77 0.37 10.62
C ILE A 382 10.19 -0.08 12.02
N GLU A 383 10.53 -1.36 12.20
CA GLU A 383 11.13 -1.85 13.44
C GLU A 383 12.61 -1.49 13.48
N VAL A 384 13.03 -0.77 14.52
CA VAL A 384 14.38 -0.26 14.74
C VAL A 384 14.92 -0.77 16.07
N GLY A 385 16.25 -1.02 16.16
CA GLY A 385 16.95 -1.32 17.42
C GLY A 385 17.42 -2.77 17.55
N ARG A 386 17.43 -3.55 16.48
CA ARG A 386 18.05 -4.89 16.46
C ARG A 386 19.57 -4.81 16.42
N ASN A 387 20.11 -3.82 15.73
CA ASN A 387 21.54 -3.56 15.59
C ASN A 387 21.84 -2.09 15.81
N THR A 388 23.03 -1.78 16.34
CA THR A 388 23.48 -0.38 16.57
C THR A 388 23.89 0.35 15.29
N ASP A 389 24.06 -0.34 14.17
CA ASP A 389 24.33 0.24 12.86
C ASP A 389 23.05 0.63 12.12
N GLN A 390 21.89 0.27 12.67
CA GLN A 390 20.60 0.69 12.11
C GLN A 390 20.39 2.19 12.30
N LYS A 391 20.13 2.90 11.19
CA LYS A 391 19.76 4.32 11.20
C LYS A 391 18.67 4.58 10.19
N LEU A 392 17.75 5.44 10.56
CA LEU A 392 16.78 6.06 9.65
C LEU A 392 17.21 7.51 9.43
N VAL A 393 17.36 7.91 8.17
CA VAL A 393 17.97 9.18 7.79
C VAL A 393 17.03 9.94 6.87
N TRP A 394 16.77 11.20 7.17
CA TRP A 394 16.02 12.13 6.34
C TRP A 394 16.90 13.32 5.97
N GLU A 395 17.08 13.56 4.68
CA GLU A 395 17.70 14.77 4.15
C GLU A 395 16.59 15.82 4.00
N ILE A 396 16.74 16.95 4.66
CA ILE A 396 15.76 18.03 4.68
C ILE A 396 16.35 19.35 4.21
N TYR A 397 15.49 20.24 3.74
CA TYR A 397 15.85 21.59 3.30
C TYR A 397 14.92 22.64 3.94
N LEU A 398 15.51 23.67 4.54
CA LEU A 398 14.82 24.84 5.06
C LEU A 398 15.20 26.08 4.24
N ARG A 399 14.22 26.84 3.80
CA ARG A 399 14.45 28.10 3.10
C ARG A 399 14.86 29.26 4.02
N GLU A 400 14.42 29.22 5.25
CA GLU A 400 14.66 30.25 6.27
C GLU A 400 14.93 29.58 7.63
N PRO A 401 15.64 30.27 8.54
CA PRO A 401 15.86 29.71 9.87
C PRO A 401 14.55 29.47 10.59
N ALA A 402 14.45 28.32 11.27
CA ALA A 402 13.24 27.96 12.03
C ALA A 402 13.58 27.16 13.28
N THR A 403 12.67 27.18 14.24
CA THR A 403 12.69 26.33 15.43
C THR A 403 11.48 25.40 15.40
N PHE A 404 11.71 24.12 15.71
CA PHE A 404 10.69 23.09 15.73
C PHE A 404 10.62 22.43 17.11
N GLU A 405 9.40 22.10 17.53
CA GLU A 405 9.20 21.02 18.50
C GLU A 405 9.35 19.70 17.76
N VAL A 406 10.25 18.84 18.23
CA VAL A 406 10.50 17.52 17.64
C VAL A 406 9.88 16.47 18.52
N SER A 407 9.12 15.54 17.93
CA SER A 407 8.64 14.37 18.63
C SER A 407 8.74 13.12 17.78
N ALA A 408 8.89 11.96 18.42
CA ALA A 408 8.92 10.65 17.79
C ALA A 408 7.57 9.94 18.00
N GLU A 409 6.96 9.48 16.92
CA GLU A 409 5.72 8.69 16.95
C GLU A 409 6.06 7.22 16.72
N TYR A 410 5.83 6.39 17.74
CA TYR A 410 6.21 4.98 17.72
C TYR A 410 5.36 4.11 18.65
N GLN A 411 5.52 2.79 18.53
CA GLN A 411 5.07 1.77 19.48
C GLN A 411 6.29 1.09 20.08
N ARG A 412 6.37 0.99 21.41
CA ARG A 412 7.43 0.22 22.07
C ARG A 412 7.17 -1.28 21.92
N ILE A 413 8.20 -2.06 21.59
CA ILE A 413 8.03 -3.51 21.35
C ILE A 413 8.03 -4.27 22.68
N GLU A 414 9.12 -4.30 23.42
CA GLU A 414 9.25 -5.08 24.66
C GLU A 414 9.66 -4.17 25.82
N GLU A 415 10.81 -4.41 26.41
CA GLU A 415 11.37 -3.59 27.49
C GLU A 415 11.80 -2.22 27.00
N PRO A 416 11.74 -1.18 27.84
CA PRO A 416 12.27 0.14 27.50
C PRO A 416 13.74 0.09 27.07
N GLY A 417 14.09 0.91 26.10
CA GLY A 417 15.49 1.05 25.63
C GLY A 417 15.74 2.43 25.05
N VAL A 418 16.97 2.74 24.75
CA VAL A 418 17.44 4.09 24.46
C VAL A 418 17.63 4.29 22.96
N PHE A 419 17.16 5.43 22.45
CA PHE A 419 17.40 5.91 21.09
C PHE A 419 17.78 7.38 21.07
N THR A 420 18.40 7.80 19.99
CA THR A 420 18.86 9.18 19.82
C THR A 420 18.37 9.73 18.49
N VAL A 421 17.94 10.99 18.49
CA VAL A 421 17.66 11.79 17.29
C VAL A 421 18.72 12.88 17.20
N THR A 422 19.41 12.98 16.06
CA THR A 422 20.46 13.96 15.83
C THR A 422 20.19 14.81 14.58
N CYS A 423 20.65 16.08 14.62
CA CYS A 423 20.68 16.96 13.47
C CYS A 423 21.73 18.07 13.70
N GLY A 424 22.87 17.98 13.04
CA GLY A 424 23.99 18.89 13.26
C GLY A 424 24.49 18.86 14.72
N THR A 425 24.31 19.95 15.44
CA THR A 425 24.65 20.05 16.88
C THR A 425 23.51 19.66 17.81
N PHE A 426 22.32 19.44 17.29
CA PHE A 426 21.20 18.93 18.05
C PHE A 426 21.37 17.44 18.29
N GLU A 427 21.27 17.05 19.54
CA GLU A 427 21.24 15.66 19.96
C GLU A 427 20.23 15.51 21.09
N SER A 428 19.27 14.62 20.91
CA SER A 428 18.28 14.30 21.92
C SER A 428 18.20 12.79 22.09
N THR A 429 18.48 12.36 23.32
CA THR A 429 18.43 10.94 23.71
C THR A 429 17.26 10.70 24.62
N ALA A 430 16.47 9.68 24.35
CA ALA A 430 15.31 9.31 25.12
C ALA A 430 15.24 7.79 25.34
N THR A 431 14.58 7.42 26.45
CA THR A 431 14.18 6.02 26.68
C THR A 431 12.75 5.85 26.17
N THR A 432 12.50 4.76 25.44
CA THR A 432 11.14 4.50 24.90
C THR A 432 10.13 4.35 26.01
N GLU A 433 9.01 5.04 25.84
CA GLU A 433 7.87 5.09 26.77
C GLU A 433 6.70 4.21 26.29
N GLY A 434 5.61 4.25 27.03
CA GLY A 434 4.36 3.56 26.71
C GLY A 434 4.35 2.10 27.14
N LYS A 435 3.26 1.41 26.81
CA LYS A 435 3.13 -0.04 27.03
C LYS A 435 3.76 -0.81 25.88
N PRO A 436 4.23 -2.05 26.12
CA PRO A 436 4.63 -2.93 25.04
C PRO A 436 3.53 -3.12 24.01
N VAL A 437 3.94 -3.34 22.77
CA VAL A 437 3.02 -3.62 21.66
C VAL A 437 2.18 -4.87 21.98
N ASP A 438 0.89 -4.73 21.81
CA ASP A 438 -0.08 -5.83 21.77
C ASP A 438 -0.57 -5.93 20.32
N GLU A 439 -0.60 -7.11 19.74
CA GLU A 439 -0.99 -7.31 18.33
C GLU A 439 -2.36 -6.74 17.98
N TRP A 440 -3.26 -6.65 18.97
CA TRP A 440 -4.67 -6.32 18.76
C TRP A 440 -5.04 -4.86 19.11
N PHE A 441 -4.31 -4.24 20.06
CA PHE A 441 -4.74 -2.98 20.68
C PHE A 441 -3.64 -1.90 20.78
N SER A 442 -2.52 -2.06 20.09
CA SER A 442 -1.42 -1.10 20.21
C SER A 442 -1.75 0.24 19.55
N THR A 443 -1.48 1.29 20.29
CA THR A 443 -1.56 2.68 19.81
C THR A 443 -0.17 3.27 19.73
N TYR A 444 0.05 4.12 18.74
CA TYR A 444 1.26 4.96 18.72
C TYR A 444 1.23 5.95 19.88
N ILE A 445 2.38 6.18 20.46
CA ILE A 445 2.62 7.31 21.36
C ILE A 445 3.47 8.34 20.65
N GLN A 446 3.33 9.58 21.02
CA GLN A 446 4.17 10.68 20.55
C GLN A 446 5.01 11.17 21.72
N GLN A 447 6.33 10.93 21.67
CA GLN A 447 7.28 11.30 22.72
C GLN A 447 8.04 12.56 22.30
N ASP A 448 8.07 13.55 23.19
CA ASP A 448 8.83 14.79 22.99
C ASP A 448 10.33 14.51 22.96
N MET A 449 11.01 15.03 21.93
CA MET A 449 12.45 14.98 21.75
C MET A 449 13.11 16.35 21.91
N GLY A 450 12.37 17.39 22.31
CA GLY A 450 12.87 18.73 22.55
C GLY A 450 12.78 19.68 21.36
N ARG A 451 13.60 20.74 21.39
CA ARG A 451 13.56 21.83 20.40
C ARG A 451 14.77 21.80 19.49
N LEU A 452 14.51 21.76 18.20
CA LEU A 452 15.51 21.81 17.14
C LEU A 452 15.47 23.18 16.45
N SER A 453 16.53 23.95 16.57
CA SER A 453 16.70 25.24 15.85
C SER A 453 17.70 25.05 14.73
N LEU A 454 17.28 25.33 13.50
CA LEU A 454 18.09 25.17 12.29
C LEU A 454 18.22 26.47 11.52
N PRO A 455 19.40 26.81 10.97
CA PRO A 455 19.53 27.84 9.96
C PRO A 455 18.89 27.41 8.62
N ALA A 456 18.75 28.33 7.70
CA ALA A 456 18.42 28.00 6.31
C ALA A 456 19.51 27.09 5.71
N GLY A 457 19.10 26.16 4.84
CA GLY A 457 19.98 25.22 4.15
C GLY A 457 19.56 23.76 4.28
N LYS A 458 20.45 22.88 3.82
CA LYS A 458 20.28 21.42 3.91
C LYS A 458 20.74 20.89 5.27
N HIS A 459 19.98 19.95 5.80
CA HIS A 459 20.26 19.30 7.06
C HIS A 459 19.94 17.80 6.96
N THR A 460 20.66 17.01 7.76
CA THR A 460 20.44 15.58 7.90
C THR A 460 19.87 15.30 9.28
N ILE A 461 18.69 14.69 9.36
CA ILE A 461 18.12 14.18 10.61
C ILE A 461 18.35 12.67 10.64
N GLU A 462 18.92 12.17 11.72
CA GLU A 462 19.13 10.74 11.95
C GLU A 462 18.39 10.29 13.21
N LEU A 463 17.77 9.11 13.14
CA LEU A 463 17.29 8.36 14.31
C LEU A 463 18.05 7.05 14.39
N ALA A 464 18.66 6.77 15.53
CA ALA A 464 19.45 5.56 15.77
C ALA A 464 19.19 4.98 17.16
N PRO A 465 19.22 3.63 17.31
CA PRO A 465 19.24 3.00 18.63
C PRO A 465 20.60 3.22 19.29
N ALA A 466 20.60 3.40 20.62
CA ALA A 466 21.82 3.52 21.39
C ALA A 466 22.41 2.13 21.76
N GLU A 467 21.63 1.08 21.70
CA GLU A 467 22.00 -0.30 22.02
C GLU A 467 21.35 -1.31 21.06
N ALA A 468 22.03 -2.43 20.82
CA ALA A 468 21.47 -3.55 20.08
C ALA A 468 20.65 -4.45 21.01
N ARG A 469 19.53 -5.00 20.50
CA ARG A 469 18.63 -5.86 21.27
C ARG A 469 18.20 -7.07 20.44
N PRO A 470 17.92 -8.25 21.05
CA PRO A 470 17.37 -9.40 20.34
C PRO A 470 16.05 -9.07 19.63
N ASP A 471 15.16 -8.35 20.35
CA ASP A 471 13.94 -7.77 19.82
C ASP A 471 14.16 -6.30 19.50
N ALA A 472 13.50 -5.82 18.45
CA ALA A 472 13.62 -4.42 18.11
C ALA A 472 13.15 -3.52 19.25
N LEU A 473 13.71 -2.33 19.32
CA LEU A 473 13.40 -1.34 20.34
C LEU A 473 11.98 -0.79 20.19
N MET A 474 11.61 -0.44 18.95
CA MET A 474 10.34 0.20 18.64
C MET A 474 9.90 -0.04 17.21
N ARG A 475 8.61 0.19 16.96
CA ARG A 475 7.98 0.35 15.66
C ARG A 475 7.81 1.84 15.39
N LEU A 476 8.80 2.44 14.75
CA LEU A 476 8.78 3.86 14.41
C LEU A 476 7.84 4.11 13.25
N ARG A 477 6.88 5.03 13.43
CA ARG A 477 6.04 5.55 12.35
C ARG A 477 6.65 6.78 11.73
N ALA A 478 6.95 7.80 12.53
CA ALA A 478 7.42 9.09 12.02
C ALA A 478 8.17 9.91 13.08
N LEU A 479 8.93 10.90 12.59
CA LEU A 479 9.31 12.08 13.37
C LEU A 479 8.43 13.26 12.95
N HIS A 480 8.00 14.04 13.93
CA HIS A 480 7.21 15.25 13.74
C HIS A 480 8.09 16.46 13.92
N LEU A 481 8.04 17.41 12.98
CA LEU A 481 8.68 18.72 13.07
C LEU A 481 7.58 19.76 13.07
N LYS A 482 7.20 20.24 14.26
CA LYS A 482 6.15 21.26 14.44
C LYS A 482 6.78 22.64 14.60
N PRO A 483 6.55 23.59 13.66
CA PRO A 483 7.08 24.94 13.74
C PRO A 483 6.57 25.69 14.98
N GLN A 484 7.42 26.56 15.52
CA GLN A 484 7.10 27.43 16.66
C GLN A 484 6.86 28.88 16.22
#